data_4f599824010e7ec3b00299f4ec1c1c7e
#
_entry.id   4f599824010e7ec3b00299f4ec1c1c7e
#
_cell.length_a   1.000
_cell.length_b   1.000
_cell.length_c   1.000
_cell.angle_alpha   90.00
_cell.angle_beta   90.00
_cell.angle_gamma   90.00
#
_symmetry.space_group_name_H-M   'P 1'
#
loop_
_entity.id
_entity.type
_entity.pdbx_description
1 polymer ?
#
loop_
_entity_poly.entity_id
_entity_poly.type
_entity_poly.pdbx_seq_one_letter_code
_entity_poly.pdbx_strand_id
1 'polypeptide(L)'
;IGITNAIVLNLFYDYEGQKQDLIRYMRETEDELQILLCELAAYLHNKDMEINVWDRIIAFEGRMHEFIKAAYDYQDNTFHSHPGYYIDYFEMRLAQLQVLHNLHYEIKKIRKMPKQALVIADYIKYMADYVVEMNIPDQQIVKLEEISEQMKQEELPKTREEFEGRAL
;
A
#
# COMPACT_ATOMS: atom_id res chain seq x y z
N ILE A 1 -23.60 -33.66 -27.62
CA ILE A 1 -23.53 -32.24 -28.00
C ILE A 1 -23.95 -31.35 -26.82
N GLY A 2 -25.01 -31.64 -26.04
CA GLY A 2 -25.46 -30.81 -24.90
C GLY A 2 -24.48 -30.75 -23.73
N ILE A 3 -23.85 -31.85 -23.37
CA ILE A 3 -22.91 -31.95 -22.25
C ILE A 3 -21.60 -31.17 -22.54
N THR A 4 -21.10 -31.27 -23.78
CA THR A 4 -19.87 -30.56 -24.20
C THR A 4 -20.09 -29.04 -24.19
N ASN A 5 -21.27 -28.57 -24.66
CA ASN A 5 -21.62 -27.16 -24.61
C ASN A 5 -21.82 -26.65 -23.16
N ALA A 6 -22.40 -27.47 -22.27
CA ALA A 6 -22.54 -27.10 -20.86
C ALA A 6 -21.20 -26.99 -20.15
N ILE A 7 -20.25 -27.88 -20.43
CA ILE A 7 -18.88 -27.81 -19.88
C ILE A 7 -18.15 -26.57 -20.39
N VAL A 8 -18.24 -26.29 -21.69
CA VAL A 8 -17.61 -25.09 -22.29
C VAL A 8 -18.21 -23.81 -21.71
N LEU A 9 -19.55 -23.72 -21.62
CA LEU A 9 -20.24 -22.58 -21.01
C LEU A 9 -19.87 -22.40 -19.51
N ASN A 10 -19.75 -23.50 -18.78
CA ASN A 10 -19.38 -23.45 -17.36
C ASN A 10 -17.92 -22.98 -17.15
N LEU A 11 -17.01 -23.40 -18.01
CA LEU A 11 -15.62 -22.92 -18.02
C LEU A 11 -15.56 -21.41 -18.33
N PHE A 12 -16.34 -20.91 -19.30
CA PHE A 12 -16.39 -19.49 -19.59
C PHE A 12 -17.07 -18.66 -18.49
N TYR A 13 -18.09 -19.21 -17.83
CA TYR A 13 -18.83 -18.51 -16.78
C TYR A 13 -18.02 -18.36 -15.50
N ASP A 14 -17.26 -19.37 -15.11
CA ASP A 14 -16.37 -19.35 -13.92
C ASP A 14 -15.21 -18.37 -14.12
N TYR A 15 -14.73 -18.26 -15.32
CA TYR A 15 -13.65 -17.37 -15.71
C TYR A 15 -13.99 -15.86 -15.55
N GLU A 16 -15.15 -15.41 -16.02
CA GLU A 16 -15.57 -14.00 -15.87
C GLU A 16 -15.83 -13.65 -14.40
N GLY A 17 -16.31 -14.60 -13.60
CA GLY A 17 -16.50 -14.46 -12.16
C GLY A 17 -15.14 -14.23 -11.46
N GLN A 18 -14.14 -15.05 -11.73
CA GLN A 18 -12.79 -14.92 -11.16
C GLN A 18 -12.15 -13.56 -11.50
N LYS A 19 -12.29 -13.09 -12.74
CA LYS A 19 -11.80 -11.78 -13.15
C LYS A 19 -12.49 -10.63 -12.40
N GLN A 20 -13.79 -10.70 -12.22
CA GLN A 20 -14.53 -9.70 -11.45
C GLN A 20 -14.12 -9.68 -9.98
N ASP A 21 -13.86 -10.85 -9.40
CA ASP A 21 -13.31 -10.96 -8.03
C ASP A 21 -11.93 -10.31 -7.93
N LEU A 22 -11.03 -10.53 -8.89
CA LEU A 22 -9.72 -9.89 -8.90
C LEU A 22 -9.83 -8.35 -8.99
N ILE A 23 -10.72 -7.83 -9.83
CA ILE A 23 -10.98 -6.38 -9.91
C ILE A 23 -11.53 -5.84 -8.59
N ARG A 24 -12.40 -6.59 -7.93
CA ARG A 24 -12.91 -6.24 -6.59
C ARG A 24 -11.79 -6.22 -5.56
N TYR A 25 -10.89 -7.21 -5.55
CA TYR A 25 -9.72 -7.27 -4.67
C TYR A 25 -8.73 -6.12 -4.93
N MET A 26 -8.56 -5.69 -6.18
CA MET A 26 -7.77 -4.51 -6.50
C MET A 26 -8.33 -3.25 -5.83
N ARG A 27 -9.64 -3.01 -5.93
CA ARG A 27 -10.31 -1.87 -5.28
C ARG A 27 -10.21 -1.95 -3.75
N GLU A 28 -10.47 -3.12 -3.18
CA GLU A 28 -10.30 -3.35 -1.75
C GLU A 28 -8.87 -3.06 -1.30
N THR A 29 -7.87 -3.42 -2.11
CA THR A 29 -6.46 -3.16 -1.85
C THR A 29 -6.16 -1.65 -1.86
N GLU A 30 -6.69 -0.92 -2.83
CA GLU A 30 -6.52 0.53 -2.91
C GLU A 30 -7.16 1.25 -1.72
N ASP A 31 -8.40 0.92 -1.41
CA ASP A 31 -9.14 1.49 -0.27
C ASP A 31 -8.40 1.24 1.05
N GLU A 32 -7.93 0.02 1.28
CA GLU A 32 -7.23 -0.34 2.52
C GLU A 32 -5.87 0.37 2.64
N LEU A 33 -5.10 0.46 1.56
CA LEU A 33 -3.83 1.21 1.57
C LEU A 33 -4.06 2.70 1.79
N GLN A 34 -5.09 3.30 1.21
CA GLN A 34 -5.45 4.70 1.46
C GLN A 34 -5.77 4.93 2.94
N ILE A 35 -6.56 4.04 3.55
CA ILE A 35 -6.89 4.12 4.98
C ILE A 35 -5.63 3.99 5.84
N LEU A 36 -4.76 3.01 5.55
CA LEU A 36 -3.52 2.79 6.29
C LEU A 36 -2.59 4.01 6.21
N LEU A 37 -2.47 4.65 5.05
CA LEU A 37 -1.69 5.88 4.90
C LEU A 37 -2.29 7.04 5.71
N CYS A 38 -3.61 7.20 5.70
CA CYS A 38 -4.28 8.21 6.50
C CYS A 38 -4.11 7.97 8.02
N GLU A 39 -4.22 6.73 8.47
CA GLU A 39 -4.01 6.36 9.87
C GLU A 39 -2.56 6.57 10.30
N LEU A 40 -1.59 6.23 9.44
CA LEU A 40 -0.18 6.48 9.71
C LEU A 40 0.13 7.98 9.78
N ALA A 41 -0.43 8.79 8.87
CA ALA A 41 -0.31 10.24 8.92
C ALA A 41 -0.91 10.81 10.22
N ALA A 42 -2.10 10.36 10.63
CA ALA A 42 -2.72 10.76 11.88
C ALA A 42 -1.87 10.39 13.11
N TYR A 43 -1.27 9.21 13.11
CA TYR A 43 -0.36 8.77 14.17
C TYR A 43 0.91 9.65 14.25
N LEU A 44 1.46 10.08 13.12
CA LEU A 44 2.60 11.01 13.09
C LEU A 44 2.23 12.40 13.62
N HIS A 45 0.99 12.86 13.39
CA HIS A 45 0.49 14.13 13.97
C HIS A 45 0.25 14.04 15.47
N ASN A 46 -0.26 12.91 15.95
CA ASN A 46 -0.58 12.71 17.37
C ASN A 46 -0.28 11.28 17.80
N LYS A 47 0.90 11.07 18.35
CA LYS A 47 1.38 9.75 18.81
C LYS A 47 0.53 9.13 19.95
N ASP A 48 -0.23 9.94 20.67
CA ASP A 48 -1.08 9.49 21.78
C ASP A 48 -2.40 8.88 21.29
N MET A 49 -2.65 8.88 19.97
CA MET A 49 -3.82 8.19 19.43
C MET A 49 -3.63 6.68 19.54
N GLU A 50 -4.58 6.00 20.20
CA GLU A 50 -4.67 4.54 20.26
C GLU A 50 -5.15 3.97 18.92
N ILE A 51 -4.41 4.21 17.83
CA ILE A 51 -4.69 3.58 16.52
C ILE A 51 -3.83 2.33 16.43
N ASN A 52 -4.46 1.17 16.34
CA ASN A 52 -3.75 -0.09 16.16
C ASN A 52 -3.47 -0.36 14.67
N VAL A 53 -2.67 0.52 14.05
CA VAL A 53 -2.25 0.39 12.64
C VAL A 53 -1.53 -0.94 12.40
N TRP A 54 -0.81 -1.45 13.42
CA TRP A 54 -0.05 -2.68 13.32
C TRP A 54 -0.91 -3.92 13.04
N ASP A 55 -1.94 -4.15 13.85
CA ASP A 55 -2.81 -5.32 13.66
C ASP A 55 -3.53 -5.26 12.32
N ARG A 56 -3.83 -4.05 11.86
CA ARG A 56 -4.44 -3.82 10.55
C ARG A 56 -3.48 -4.16 9.41
N ILE A 57 -2.22 -3.74 9.49
CA ILE A 57 -1.18 -4.09 8.50
C ILE A 57 -1.03 -5.60 8.42
N ILE A 58 -0.88 -6.30 9.56
CA ILE A 58 -0.71 -7.77 9.59
C ILE A 58 -1.93 -8.48 9.00
N ALA A 59 -3.14 -8.06 9.37
CA ALA A 59 -4.36 -8.65 8.83
C ALA A 59 -4.47 -8.45 7.31
N PHE A 60 -4.04 -7.29 6.83
CA PHE A 60 -4.06 -6.99 5.41
C PHE A 60 -2.97 -7.74 4.63
N GLU A 61 -1.77 -7.92 5.18
CA GLU A 61 -0.74 -8.80 4.59
C GLU A 61 -1.27 -10.21 4.36
N GLY A 62 -2.01 -10.76 5.33
CA GLY A 62 -2.66 -12.07 5.18
C GLY A 62 -3.62 -12.10 4.00
N ARG A 63 -4.50 -11.10 3.86
CA ARG A 63 -5.43 -10.99 2.73
C ARG A 63 -4.73 -10.82 1.38
N MET A 64 -3.63 -10.05 1.33
CA MET A 64 -2.84 -9.89 0.12
C MET A 64 -2.28 -11.20 -0.42
N HIS A 65 -1.87 -12.12 0.46
CA HIS A 65 -1.44 -13.46 0.04
C HIS A 65 -2.60 -14.28 -0.54
N GLU A 66 -3.82 -14.12 -0.02
CA GLU A 66 -5.02 -14.76 -0.61
C GLU A 66 -5.34 -14.18 -1.99
N PHE A 67 -5.21 -12.86 -2.19
CA PHE A 67 -5.42 -12.20 -3.47
C PHE A 67 -4.38 -12.61 -4.52
N ILE A 68 -3.11 -12.72 -4.12
CA ILE A 68 -2.02 -13.22 -4.98
C ILE A 68 -2.32 -14.66 -5.40
N LYS A 69 -2.73 -15.52 -4.46
CA LYS A 69 -3.13 -16.89 -4.79
C LYS A 69 -4.28 -16.93 -5.79
N ALA A 70 -5.33 -16.12 -5.59
CA ALA A 70 -6.44 -16.04 -6.52
C ALA A 70 -5.99 -15.55 -7.92
N ALA A 71 -5.00 -14.67 -8.01
CA ALA A 71 -4.42 -14.22 -9.26
C ALA A 71 -3.64 -15.33 -9.99
N TYR A 72 -2.90 -16.17 -9.26
CA TYR A 72 -2.25 -17.37 -9.82
C TYR A 72 -3.28 -18.39 -10.29
N ASP A 73 -4.32 -18.68 -9.50
CA ASP A 73 -5.40 -19.59 -9.87
C ASP A 73 -6.10 -19.11 -11.15
N TYR A 74 -6.30 -17.79 -11.30
CA TYR A 74 -6.82 -17.20 -12.52
C TYR A 74 -5.88 -17.37 -13.71
N GLN A 75 -4.57 -17.13 -13.52
CA GLN A 75 -3.57 -17.30 -14.56
C GLN A 75 -3.54 -18.73 -15.11
N ASP A 76 -3.58 -19.71 -14.22
CA ASP A 76 -3.52 -21.13 -14.60
C ASP A 76 -4.77 -21.60 -15.34
N ASN A 77 -5.90 -20.94 -15.13
CA ASN A 77 -7.18 -21.29 -15.72
C ASN A 77 -7.57 -20.47 -16.95
N THR A 78 -6.74 -19.47 -17.35
CA THR A 78 -7.08 -18.55 -18.43
C THR A 78 -6.23 -18.75 -19.68
N PHE A 79 -6.85 -18.50 -20.86
CA PHE A 79 -6.18 -18.44 -22.16
C PHE A 79 -5.97 -17.00 -22.64
N HIS A 80 -6.18 -15.98 -21.78
CA HIS A 80 -6.00 -14.58 -22.17
C HIS A 80 -4.55 -14.13 -22.28
N SER A 81 -4.32 -13.04 -23.01
CA SER A 81 -3.00 -12.58 -23.44
C SER A 81 -2.13 -11.94 -22.34
N HIS A 82 -2.66 -11.60 -21.17
CA HIS A 82 -1.91 -10.97 -20.09
C HIS A 82 -2.41 -11.37 -18.68
N PRO A 83 -2.42 -12.68 -18.35
CA PRO A 83 -2.93 -13.15 -17.06
C PRO A 83 -2.03 -12.72 -15.88
N GLY A 84 -0.74 -12.48 -16.13
CA GLY A 84 0.24 -12.07 -15.10
C GLY A 84 0.01 -10.67 -14.54
N TYR A 85 -0.80 -9.82 -15.19
CA TYR A 85 -1.06 -8.45 -14.76
C TYR A 85 -1.56 -8.35 -13.30
N TYR A 86 -2.50 -9.22 -12.91
CA TYR A 86 -3.04 -9.21 -11.54
C TYR A 86 -2.01 -9.67 -10.51
N ILE A 87 -1.16 -10.64 -10.87
CA ILE A 87 -0.07 -11.10 -10.00
C ILE A 87 0.90 -9.95 -9.75
N ASP A 88 1.40 -9.32 -10.82
CA ASP A 88 2.33 -8.19 -10.73
C ASP A 88 1.73 -7.04 -9.92
N TYR A 89 0.44 -6.75 -10.10
CA TYR A 89 -0.28 -5.73 -9.35
C TYR A 89 -0.29 -6.03 -7.84
N PHE A 90 -0.73 -7.23 -7.44
CA PHE A 90 -0.83 -7.57 -6.03
C PHE A 90 0.55 -7.74 -5.37
N GLU A 91 1.55 -8.26 -6.06
CA GLU A 91 2.93 -8.35 -5.55
C GLU A 91 3.53 -6.95 -5.35
N MET A 92 3.31 -6.02 -6.27
CA MET A 92 3.70 -4.62 -6.11
C MET A 92 3.02 -4.00 -4.88
N ARG A 93 1.71 -4.20 -4.70
CA ARG A 93 0.97 -3.66 -3.55
C ARG A 93 1.41 -4.29 -2.23
N LEU A 94 1.70 -5.59 -2.23
CA LEU A 94 2.29 -6.25 -1.06
C LEU A 94 3.65 -5.64 -0.69
N ALA A 95 4.51 -5.37 -1.67
CA ALA A 95 5.79 -4.71 -1.42
C ALA A 95 5.60 -3.30 -0.83
N GLN A 96 4.62 -2.53 -1.30
CA GLN A 96 4.27 -1.22 -0.71
C GLN A 96 3.78 -1.36 0.75
N LEU A 97 2.94 -2.35 1.04
CA LEU A 97 2.48 -2.64 2.40
C LEU A 97 3.64 -3.01 3.33
N GLN A 98 4.61 -3.79 2.87
CA GLN A 98 5.82 -4.12 3.63
C GLN A 98 6.67 -2.88 3.96
N VAL A 99 6.73 -1.90 3.06
CA VAL A 99 7.39 -0.61 3.35
C VAL A 99 6.64 0.13 4.48
N LEU A 100 5.31 0.17 4.46
CA LEU A 100 4.51 0.78 5.54
C LEU A 100 4.68 0.03 6.87
N HIS A 101 4.76 -1.29 6.82
CA HIS A 101 5.07 -2.14 7.97
C HIS A 101 6.41 -1.74 8.62
N ASN A 102 7.47 -1.64 7.82
CA ASN A 102 8.79 -1.26 8.30
C ASN A 102 8.80 0.18 8.85
N LEU A 103 8.15 1.11 8.16
CA LEU A 103 8.03 2.50 8.59
C LEU A 103 7.32 2.62 9.94
N HIS A 104 6.21 1.91 10.12
CA HIS A 104 5.50 1.90 11.39
C HIS A 104 6.38 1.37 12.53
N TYR A 105 7.17 0.32 12.28
CA TYR A 105 8.10 -0.24 13.26
C TYR A 105 9.20 0.78 13.66
N GLU A 106 9.74 1.52 12.71
CA GLU A 106 10.75 2.55 12.97
C GLU A 106 10.16 3.75 13.74
N ILE A 107 8.97 4.21 13.36
CA ILE A 107 8.27 5.30 14.04
C ILE A 107 8.01 4.98 15.52
N LYS A 108 7.71 3.73 15.88
CA LYS A 108 7.53 3.32 17.28
C LYS A 108 8.78 3.54 18.15
N LYS A 109 9.97 3.48 17.58
CA LYS A 109 11.23 3.72 18.30
C LYS A 109 11.45 5.19 18.65
N ILE A 110 10.82 6.11 17.93
CA ILE A 110 10.94 7.54 18.17
C ILE A 110 10.25 7.90 19.48
N ARG A 111 10.98 8.39 20.48
CA ARG A 111 10.42 8.78 21.77
C ARG A 111 9.66 10.10 21.70
N LYS A 112 10.19 11.07 20.92
CA LYS A 112 9.60 12.39 20.73
C LYS A 112 9.56 12.70 19.24
N MET A 113 8.38 12.93 18.70
CA MET A 113 8.22 13.26 17.29
C MET A 113 8.97 14.55 16.94
N PRO A 114 9.89 14.51 15.97
CA PRO A 114 10.53 15.71 15.46
C PRO A 114 9.52 16.57 14.69
N LYS A 115 9.81 17.87 14.55
CA LYS A 115 8.93 18.78 13.78
C LYS A 115 8.77 18.34 12.32
N GLN A 116 9.79 17.72 11.77
CA GLN A 116 9.80 17.17 10.40
C GLN A 116 8.76 16.07 10.20
N ALA A 117 8.39 15.35 11.27
CA ALA A 117 7.35 14.32 11.20
C ALA A 117 6.00 14.87 10.72
N LEU A 118 5.69 16.13 10.99
CA LEU A 118 4.45 16.77 10.51
C LEU A 118 4.47 16.94 8.98
N VAL A 119 5.61 17.35 8.43
CA VAL A 119 5.77 17.50 6.97
C VAL A 119 5.65 16.14 6.28
N ILE A 120 6.25 15.10 6.89
CA ILE A 120 6.15 13.72 6.40
C ILE A 120 4.70 13.22 6.50
N ALA A 121 4.01 13.51 7.59
CA ALA A 121 2.60 13.13 7.76
C ALA A 121 1.71 13.75 6.68
N ASP A 122 1.90 15.03 6.38
CA ASP A 122 1.17 15.73 5.32
C ASP A 122 1.47 15.13 3.94
N TYR A 123 2.72 14.74 3.70
CA TYR A 123 3.10 14.06 2.46
C TYR A 123 2.49 12.65 2.36
N ILE A 124 2.50 11.86 3.44
CA ILE A 124 1.86 10.54 3.48
C ILE A 124 0.37 10.66 3.22
N LYS A 125 -0.29 11.65 3.83
CA LYS A 125 -1.71 11.92 3.60
C LYS A 125 -1.98 12.31 2.15
N TYR A 126 -1.13 13.15 1.56
CA TYR A 126 -1.21 13.49 0.13
C TYR A 126 -1.05 12.25 -0.75
N MET A 127 -0.12 11.34 -0.42
CA MET A 127 0.09 10.09 -1.17
C MET A 127 -1.14 9.18 -1.18
N ALA A 128 -1.96 9.21 -0.13
CA ALA A 128 -3.15 8.37 -0.03
C ALA A 128 -4.11 8.59 -1.22
N ASP A 129 -4.29 9.83 -1.68
CA ASP A 129 -5.19 10.16 -2.78
C ASP A 129 -4.73 9.59 -4.15
N TYR A 130 -3.48 9.13 -4.24
CA TYR A 130 -2.86 8.61 -5.46
C TYR A 130 -2.65 7.09 -5.45
N VAL A 131 -3.15 6.39 -4.43
CA VAL A 131 -3.15 4.93 -4.39
C VAL A 131 -4.28 4.41 -5.26
N VAL A 132 -4.06 4.42 -6.57
CA VAL A 132 -4.98 3.93 -7.59
C VAL A 132 -4.22 3.13 -8.64
N GLU A 133 -4.94 2.27 -9.39
CA GLU A 133 -4.37 1.37 -10.38
C GLU A 133 -3.49 2.08 -11.41
N MET A 134 -3.96 3.19 -11.95
CA MET A 134 -3.35 3.91 -13.08
C MET A 134 -2.65 5.21 -12.66
N ASN A 135 -1.98 5.20 -11.51
CA ASN A 135 -1.20 6.36 -11.09
C ASN A 135 0.19 6.39 -11.72
N ILE A 136 0.58 7.54 -12.28
CA ILE A 136 1.94 7.84 -12.71
C ILE A 136 2.55 8.76 -11.63
N PRO A 137 3.58 8.32 -10.86
CA PRO A 137 4.00 8.98 -9.61
C PRO A 137 4.90 10.21 -9.81
N ASP A 138 4.99 10.79 -11.01
CA ASP A 138 5.92 11.89 -11.32
C ASP A 138 5.76 13.10 -10.38
N GLN A 139 4.50 13.51 -10.15
CA GLN A 139 4.23 14.66 -9.27
C GLN A 139 4.54 14.36 -7.81
N GLN A 140 4.30 13.14 -7.37
CA GLN A 140 4.62 12.68 -6.01
C GLN A 140 6.12 12.64 -5.78
N ILE A 141 6.89 12.20 -6.77
CA ILE A 141 8.36 12.18 -6.73
C ILE A 141 8.91 13.59 -6.64
N VAL A 142 8.46 14.51 -7.51
CA VAL A 142 8.88 15.92 -7.47
C VAL A 142 8.60 16.55 -6.11
N LYS A 143 7.41 16.32 -5.55
CA LYS A 143 7.05 16.84 -4.23
C LYS A 143 7.92 16.26 -3.11
N LEU A 144 8.28 14.98 -3.20
CA LEU A 144 9.19 14.34 -2.24
C LEU A 144 10.60 14.96 -2.32
N GLU A 145 11.10 15.23 -3.52
CA GLU A 145 12.38 15.88 -3.75
C GLU A 145 12.40 17.30 -3.15
N GLU A 146 11.34 18.09 -3.37
CA GLU A 146 11.19 19.41 -2.77
C GLU A 146 11.22 19.37 -1.23
N ILE A 147 10.49 18.43 -0.63
CA ILE A 147 10.50 18.22 0.83
C ILE A 147 11.90 17.81 1.32
N SER A 148 12.57 16.92 0.61
CA SER A 148 13.92 16.47 0.94
C SER A 148 14.92 17.64 0.90
N GLU A 149 14.84 18.51 -0.12
CA GLU A 149 15.71 19.69 -0.21
C GLU A 149 15.42 20.72 0.90
N GLN A 150 14.15 20.94 1.25
CA GLN A 150 13.79 21.78 2.38
C GLN A 150 14.36 21.27 3.70
N MET A 151 14.27 19.96 3.95
CA MET A 151 14.82 19.34 5.17
C MET A 151 16.34 19.43 5.25
N LYS A 152 17.06 19.38 4.12
CA LYS A 152 18.52 19.56 4.08
C LYS A 152 18.97 20.97 4.46
N GLN A 153 18.11 21.98 4.27
CA GLN A 153 18.40 23.38 4.59
C GLN A 153 18.09 23.74 6.04
N GLU A 154 17.46 22.83 6.79
CA GLU A 154 17.17 23.06 8.20
C GLU A 154 18.43 23.09 9.07
N GLU A 155 18.36 23.81 10.19
CA GLU A 155 19.45 23.85 11.17
C GLU A 155 19.81 22.43 11.66
N LEU A 156 21.09 22.23 11.92
CA LEU A 156 21.60 20.99 12.51
C LEU A 156 20.93 20.70 13.86
N PRO A 157 20.68 19.43 14.20
CA PRO A 157 20.14 19.06 15.51
C PRO A 157 21.04 19.56 16.64
N LYS A 158 20.43 20.20 17.66
CA LYS A 158 21.13 20.80 18.79
C LYS A 158 21.26 19.83 19.98
N THR A 159 20.47 18.79 20.00
CA THR A 159 20.45 17.76 21.06
C THR A 159 20.63 16.36 20.48
N ARG A 160 21.10 15.43 21.32
CA ARG A 160 21.20 14.02 20.94
C ARG A 160 19.82 13.43 20.59
N GLU A 161 18.79 13.78 21.34
CA GLU A 161 17.42 13.32 21.12
C GLU A 161 16.87 13.80 19.77
N GLU A 162 17.15 15.04 19.39
CA GLU A 162 16.79 15.60 18.10
C GLU A 162 17.56 14.92 16.95
N PHE A 163 18.84 14.62 17.16
CA PHE A 163 19.65 13.89 16.19
C PHE A 163 19.11 12.47 15.97
N GLU A 164 18.83 11.74 17.05
CA GLU A 164 18.28 10.38 16.97
C GLU A 164 16.88 10.36 16.32
N GLY A 165 16.04 11.37 16.57
CA GLY A 165 14.72 11.50 15.94
C GLY A 165 14.75 11.85 14.43
N ARG A 166 15.82 12.50 13.96
CA ARG A 166 16.00 12.85 12.53
C ARG A 166 16.69 11.75 11.74
N ALA A 167 17.39 10.83 12.40
CA ALA A 167 18.14 9.75 11.77
C ALA A 167 17.25 8.54 11.40
N LEU A 168 16.03 8.50 11.90
CA LEU A 168 15.00 7.50 11.60
C LEU A 168 14.07 7.98 10.49
#